data_fc7a37fdf9bfdf65305691748023e6d0
#
_entry.id   fc7a37fdf9bfdf65305691748023e6d0
#
_cell.length_a   1.000
_cell.length_b   1.000
_cell.length_c   1.000
_cell.angle_alpha   90.00
_cell.angle_beta   90.00
_cell.angle_gamma   90.00
#
_symmetry.space_group_name_H-M   'P 1'
#
loop_
_entity.id
_entity.type
_entity.pdbx_description
1 polymer ?
#
loop_
_entity_poly.entity_id
_entity_poly.type
_entity_poly.pdbx_seq_one_letter_code
_entity_poly.pdbx_strand_id
1 'polypeptide(L)'
;MFNARSETLANSRAFRIPFKRQRGIVPMSSFIEWRNEKGSKQPWMITNEQQALAVAALWDVWDREGSPLLSCTLVTTAAAPEFEPWHKRMPVVLAGDEAERWLDNSIAIESEDAIFRSELKTRWRLQAVSRSMSNARNKNPSMMEGLGEVVELRPDGVSSA
;
A
#
# COMPACT_ATOMS: atom_id res chain seq x y z
N MET A 1 3.74 9.73 -10.73
CA MET A 1 3.89 9.51 -9.27
C MET A 1 3.32 8.14 -8.95
N PHE A 2 4.04 7.32 -8.19
CA PHE A 2 3.60 5.95 -7.88
C PHE A 2 2.63 5.87 -6.70
N ASN A 3 2.69 6.83 -5.77
CA ASN A 3 1.86 6.89 -4.58
C ASN A 3 1.22 8.26 -4.41
N ALA A 4 -0.04 8.27 -3.95
CA ALA A 4 -0.81 9.44 -3.58
C ALA A 4 -1.10 9.41 -2.07
N ARG A 5 -0.96 10.55 -1.41
CA ARG A 5 -1.23 10.66 0.03
C ARG A 5 -2.71 10.95 0.26
N SER A 6 -3.38 10.16 1.11
CA SER A 6 -4.80 10.33 1.43
C SER A 6 -5.13 11.76 1.89
N GLU A 7 -4.26 12.35 2.68
CA GLU A 7 -4.43 13.68 3.26
C GLU A 7 -4.50 14.82 2.22
N THR A 8 -4.04 14.56 1.02
CA THR A 8 -3.95 15.61 -0.02
C THR A 8 -4.75 15.28 -1.30
N LEU A 9 -5.46 14.15 -1.35
CA LEU A 9 -6.17 13.71 -2.55
C LEU A 9 -7.14 14.76 -3.08
N ALA A 10 -7.98 15.30 -2.20
CA ALA A 10 -9.03 16.25 -2.56
C ALA A 10 -8.48 17.58 -3.12
N ASN A 11 -7.28 17.98 -2.70
CA ASN A 11 -6.68 19.27 -3.04
C ASN A 11 -5.57 19.16 -4.09
N SER A 12 -5.09 17.95 -4.40
CA SER A 12 -4.03 17.74 -5.38
C SER A 12 -4.52 18.00 -6.80
N ARG A 13 -3.77 18.80 -7.56
CA ARG A 13 -4.05 19.00 -9.00
C ARG A 13 -4.08 17.68 -9.78
N ALA A 14 -3.20 16.74 -9.43
CA ALA A 14 -3.08 15.46 -10.12
C ALA A 14 -4.16 14.45 -9.68
N PHE A 15 -4.65 14.53 -8.44
CA PHE A 15 -5.47 13.45 -7.89
C PHE A 15 -6.92 13.82 -7.60
N ARG A 16 -7.29 15.11 -7.51
CA ARG A 16 -8.65 15.54 -7.14
C ARG A 16 -9.75 15.01 -8.07
N ILE A 17 -9.46 14.88 -9.38
CA ILE A 17 -10.44 14.38 -10.34
C ILE A 17 -10.47 12.84 -10.30
N PRO A 18 -9.34 12.12 -10.40
CA PRO A 18 -9.31 10.67 -10.17
C PRO A 18 -9.92 10.24 -8.83
N PHE A 19 -9.70 10.98 -7.75
CA PHE A 19 -10.28 10.69 -6.44
C PHE A 19 -11.82 10.73 -6.44
N LYS A 20 -12.41 11.61 -7.23
CA LYS A 20 -13.87 11.71 -7.34
C LYS A 20 -14.49 10.70 -8.30
N ARG A 21 -13.77 10.26 -9.34
CA ARG A 21 -14.40 9.58 -10.49
C ARG A 21 -13.66 8.33 -10.98
N GLN A 22 -12.45 8.08 -10.53
CA GLN A 22 -11.55 7.07 -11.08
C GLN A 22 -10.85 6.30 -9.95
N ARG A 23 -11.65 5.92 -8.94
CA ARG A 23 -11.19 5.05 -7.86
C ARG A 23 -11.12 3.61 -8.36
N GLY A 24 -10.13 2.89 -7.87
CA GLY A 24 -9.89 1.50 -8.24
C GLY A 24 -9.23 0.74 -7.09
N ILE A 25 -9.04 -0.55 -7.27
CA ILE A 25 -8.37 -1.42 -6.32
C ILE A 25 -7.23 -2.14 -7.05
N VAL A 26 -6.07 -2.18 -6.40
CA VAL A 26 -4.96 -3.04 -6.82
C VAL A 26 -4.88 -4.22 -5.85
N PRO A 27 -5.20 -5.44 -6.29
CA PRO A 27 -4.97 -6.63 -5.47
C PRO A 27 -3.47 -6.93 -5.41
N MET A 28 -2.95 -7.08 -4.19
CA MET A 28 -1.54 -7.38 -3.95
C MET A 28 -1.37 -8.64 -3.12
N SER A 29 -0.53 -9.57 -3.57
CA SER A 29 -0.08 -10.69 -2.74
C SER A 29 0.94 -10.25 -1.67
N SER A 30 1.74 -9.23 -2.00
CA SER A 30 2.76 -8.66 -1.10
C SER A 30 3.18 -7.28 -1.55
N PHE A 31 3.81 -6.54 -0.65
CA PHE A 31 4.59 -5.34 -0.97
C PHE A 31 5.88 -5.32 -0.15
N ILE A 32 6.83 -4.49 -0.55
CA ILE A 32 8.14 -4.39 0.09
C ILE A 32 8.32 -3.01 0.68
N GLU A 33 8.83 -2.97 1.92
CA GLU A 33 9.30 -1.74 2.57
C GLU A 33 10.73 -1.89 3.08
N TRP A 34 11.45 -0.80 3.11
CA TRP A 34 12.87 -0.79 3.52
C TRP A 34 13.03 -0.19 4.91
N ARG A 35 13.23 -1.05 5.89
CA ARG A 35 13.55 -0.65 7.27
C ARG A 35 15.03 -0.25 7.38
N ASN A 36 15.30 0.85 8.09
CA ASN A 36 16.69 1.22 8.41
C ASN A 36 17.17 0.41 9.63
N GLU A 37 18.14 -0.47 9.40
CA GLU A 37 18.74 -1.30 10.44
C GLU A 37 20.23 -0.98 10.55
N LYS A 38 20.63 -0.34 11.64
CA LYS A 38 22.05 0.02 11.92
C LYS A 38 22.74 0.75 10.75
N GLY A 39 22.04 1.69 10.13
CA GLY A 39 22.57 2.48 9.00
C GLY A 39 22.50 1.79 7.62
N SER A 40 21.92 0.61 7.55
CA SER A 40 21.71 -0.14 6.31
C SER A 40 20.21 -0.38 6.08
N LYS A 41 19.77 -0.32 4.83
CA LYS A 41 18.37 -0.60 4.46
C LYS A 41 18.16 -2.09 4.29
N GLN A 42 17.30 -2.67 5.11
CA GLN A 42 16.86 -4.05 5.01
C GLN A 42 15.46 -4.09 4.38
N PRO A 43 15.27 -4.74 3.22
CA PRO A 43 13.94 -4.94 2.66
C PRO A 43 13.17 -5.98 3.46
N TRP A 44 11.92 -5.68 3.71
CA TRP A 44 10.94 -6.52 4.36
C TRP A 44 9.76 -6.74 3.44
N MET A 45 9.38 -7.99 3.25
CA MET A 45 8.18 -8.37 2.52
C MET A 45 7.00 -8.42 3.49
N ILE A 46 5.93 -7.74 3.12
CA ILE A 46 4.67 -7.69 3.87
C ILE A 46 3.61 -8.46 3.08
N THR A 47 2.97 -9.42 3.73
CA THR A 47 1.94 -10.28 3.16
C THR A 47 0.73 -10.36 4.06
N ASN A 48 -0.40 -10.83 3.53
CA ASN A 48 -1.49 -11.39 4.30
C ASN A 48 -1.68 -12.85 3.82
N GLU A 49 -1.54 -13.81 4.74
CA GLU A 49 -1.60 -15.24 4.38
C GLU A 49 -3.01 -15.72 4.00
N GLN A 50 -4.03 -15.00 4.43
CA GLN A 50 -5.42 -15.43 4.24
C GLN A 50 -6.01 -14.97 2.91
N GLN A 51 -5.54 -13.81 2.41
CA GLN A 51 -6.08 -13.20 1.20
C GLN A 51 -5.13 -12.17 0.60
N ALA A 52 -5.34 -11.82 -0.65
CA ALA A 52 -4.68 -10.67 -1.25
C ALA A 52 -5.10 -9.37 -0.54
N LEU A 53 -4.18 -8.42 -0.40
CA LEU A 53 -4.47 -7.09 0.09
C LEU A 53 -5.21 -6.30 -0.98
N ALA A 54 -6.41 -5.82 -0.68
CA ALA A 54 -7.15 -4.91 -1.55
C ALA A 54 -6.67 -3.48 -1.29
N VAL A 55 -5.75 -2.97 -2.09
CA VAL A 55 -5.16 -1.64 -1.89
C VAL A 55 -5.92 -0.60 -2.68
N ALA A 56 -6.36 0.47 -2.02
CA ALA A 56 -7.00 1.61 -2.65
C ALA A 56 -6.08 2.27 -3.68
N ALA A 57 -6.60 2.52 -4.85
CA ALA A 57 -5.87 3.12 -5.96
C ALA A 57 -6.72 4.15 -6.69
N LEU A 58 -6.07 5.03 -7.41
CA LEU A 58 -6.66 5.90 -8.40
C LEU A 58 -6.10 5.55 -9.76
N TRP A 59 -6.90 5.68 -10.80
CA TRP A 59 -6.43 5.49 -12.17
C TRP A 59 -6.72 6.71 -13.02
N ASP A 60 -5.96 6.87 -14.09
CA ASP A 60 -6.16 7.94 -15.07
C ASP A 60 -5.63 7.50 -16.43
N VAL A 61 -6.16 8.09 -17.46
CA VAL A 61 -5.68 7.92 -18.84
C VAL A 61 -4.96 9.19 -19.23
N TRP A 62 -3.64 9.08 -19.41
CA TRP A 62 -2.85 10.14 -19.95
C TRP A 62 -2.77 9.97 -21.47
N ASP A 63 -3.36 10.90 -22.19
CA ASP A 63 -3.30 10.94 -23.66
C ASP A 63 -2.47 12.14 -24.10
N ARG A 64 -1.33 11.86 -24.67
CA ARG A 64 -0.50 12.84 -25.35
C ARG A 64 -0.21 12.32 -26.75
N GLU A 65 -0.56 13.10 -27.74
CA GLU A 65 -0.27 12.80 -29.15
C GLU A 65 -1.02 11.55 -29.70
N GLY A 66 -2.23 11.25 -29.19
CA GLY A 66 -3.06 10.15 -29.69
C GLY A 66 -2.62 8.76 -29.25
N SER A 67 -1.78 8.65 -28.21
CA SER A 67 -1.36 7.38 -27.62
C SER A 67 -1.77 7.34 -26.14
N PRO A 68 -3.00 6.89 -25.84
CA PRO A 68 -3.50 6.87 -24.47
C PRO A 68 -2.72 5.85 -23.61
N LEU A 69 -2.23 6.32 -22.47
CA LEU A 69 -1.55 5.50 -21.45
C LEU A 69 -2.40 5.41 -20.20
N LEU A 70 -2.94 4.23 -19.95
CA LEU A 70 -3.60 3.94 -18.68
C LEU A 70 -2.55 3.84 -17.57
N SER A 71 -2.74 4.58 -16.50
CA SER A 71 -1.87 4.59 -15.34
C SER A 71 -2.66 4.47 -14.05
N CYS A 72 -2.03 3.96 -12.99
CA CYS A 72 -2.60 3.95 -11.65
C CYS A 72 -1.59 4.44 -10.62
N THR A 73 -2.11 4.90 -9.49
CA THR A 73 -1.34 5.28 -8.31
C THR A 73 -1.99 4.68 -7.07
N LEU A 74 -1.16 4.17 -6.16
CA LEU A 74 -1.64 3.62 -4.90
C LEU A 74 -1.91 4.75 -3.91
N VAL A 75 -2.97 4.60 -3.13
CA VAL A 75 -3.25 5.51 -2.02
C VAL A 75 -2.53 5.04 -0.77
N THR A 76 -1.86 5.96 -0.11
CA THR A 76 -1.16 5.70 1.15
C THR A 76 -1.68 6.62 2.25
N THR A 77 -1.63 6.14 3.48
CA THR A 77 -1.92 6.92 4.69
C THR A 77 -0.73 6.87 5.65
N ALA A 78 -0.78 7.60 6.76
CA ALA A 78 0.19 7.45 7.84
C ALA A 78 0.21 5.99 8.33
N ALA A 79 1.36 5.50 8.75
CA ALA A 79 1.46 4.14 9.24
C ALA A 79 0.65 3.94 10.53
N ALA A 80 0.05 2.76 10.70
CA ALA A 80 -0.44 2.31 11.99
C ALA A 80 0.72 2.23 13.00
N PRO A 81 0.49 2.45 14.31
CA PRO A 81 1.54 2.41 15.32
C PRO A 81 2.37 1.11 15.26
N GLU A 82 1.74 -0.02 14.99
CA GLU A 82 2.37 -1.33 14.90
C GLU A 82 3.32 -1.43 13.69
N PHE A 83 3.02 -0.73 12.59
CA PHE A 83 3.82 -0.74 11.36
C PHE A 83 4.87 0.38 11.30
N GLU A 84 4.72 1.43 12.10
CA GLU A 84 5.63 2.60 12.10
C GLU A 84 7.13 2.22 12.21
N PRO A 85 7.54 1.17 12.96
CA PRO A 85 8.94 0.76 13.02
C PRO A 85 9.55 0.34 11.68
N TRP A 86 8.75 -0.01 10.68
CA TRP A 86 9.21 -0.38 9.33
C TRP A 86 9.16 0.81 8.37
N HIS A 87 8.05 1.54 8.36
CA HIS A 87 7.90 2.71 7.50
C HIS A 87 6.85 3.67 8.06
N LYS A 88 7.03 4.98 7.83
CA LYS A 88 6.09 6.02 8.30
C LYS A 88 4.78 6.10 7.50
N ARG A 89 4.70 5.41 6.40
CA ARG A 89 3.52 5.35 5.52
C ARG A 89 3.17 3.89 5.26
N MET A 90 1.89 3.64 5.02
CA MET A 90 1.41 2.33 4.60
C MET A 90 0.37 2.47 3.47
N PRO A 91 0.16 1.45 2.64
CA PRO A 91 -0.95 1.44 1.69
C PRO A 91 -2.29 1.48 2.44
N VAL A 92 -3.28 2.15 1.84
CA VAL A 92 -4.66 2.09 2.32
C VAL A 92 -5.24 0.74 1.90
N VAL A 93 -5.28 -0.19 2.83
CA VAL A 93 -5.91 -1.50 2.64
C VAL A 93 -7.39 -1.38 2.97
N LEU A 94 -8.23 -1.85 2.07
CA LEU A 94 -9.68 -1.85 2.18
C LEU A 94 -10.14 -3.19 2.77
N ALA A 95 -10.98 -3.15 3.78
CA ALA A 95 -11.51 -4.34 4.44
C ALA A 95 -13.04 -4.29 4.54
N GLY A 96 -13.68 -5.46 4.54
CA GLY A 96 -15.13 -5.55 4.62
C GLY A 96 -15.82 -4.82 3.47
N ASP A 97 -16.77 -3.96 3.79
CA ASP A 97 -17.58 -3.16 2.86
C ASP A 97 -16.85 -1.92 2.29
N GLU A 98 -15.66 -1.60 2.81
CA GLU A 98 -14.88 -0.45 2.35
C GLU A 98 -14.51 -0.56 0.87
N ALA A 99 -14.30 -1.77 0.34
CA ALA A 99 -13.97 -2.00 -1.05
C ALA A 99 -15.12 -1.59 -1.98
N GLU A 100 -16.35 -1.98 -1.66
CA GLU A 100 -17.55 -1.59 -2.42
C GLU A 100 -17.77 -0.08 -2.33
N ARG A 101 -17.70 0.46 -1.11
CA ARG A 101 -17.84 1.90 -0.86
C ARG A 101 -16.77 2.72 -1.59
N TRP A 102 -15.53 2.24 -1.64
CA TRP A 102 -14.44 2.89 -2.37
C TRP A 102 -14.67 2.93 -3.87
N LEU A 103 -15.20 1.86 -4.46
CA LEU A 103 -15.45 1.75 -5.89
C LEU A 103 -16.70 2.51 -6.34
N ASP A 104 -17.65 2.76 -5.46
CA ASP A 104 -18.88 3.50 -5.78
C ASP A 104 -18.59 5.00 -5.88
N ASN A 105 -18.43 5.50 -7.09
CA ASN A 105 -18.17 6.91 -7.36
C ASN A 105 -19.38 7.85 -7.03
N SER A 106 -20.55 7.31 -6.73
CA SER A 106 -21.69 8.09 -6.24
C SER A 106 -21.55 8.49 -4.76
N ILE A 107 -20.73 7.75 -4.01
CA ILE A 107 -20.43 8.03 -2.61
C ILE A 107 -19.26 9.01 -2.52
N ALA A 108 -19.50 10.18 -1.89
CA ALA A 108 -18.44 11.11 -1.58
C ALA A 108 -17.55 10.53 -0.45
N ILE A 109 -16.23 10.56 -0.66
CA ILE A 109 -15.24 10.19 0.36
C ILE A 109 -14.39 11.44 0.63
N GLU A 110 -14.34 11.85 1.88
CA GLU A 110 -13.59 13.02 2.33
C GLU A 110 -12.21 12.61 2.90
N SER A 111 -11.34 13.59 3.09
CA SER A 111 -9.96 13.34 3.56
C SER A 111 -9.89 12.72 4.97
N GLU A 112 -10.91 12.93 5.78
CA GLU A 112 -11.04 12.45 7.17
C GLU A 112 -11.83 11.14 7.27
N ASP A 113 -12.17 10.53 6.13
CA ASP A 113 -12.95 9.31 6.09
C ASP A 113 -12.24 8.14 6.83
N ALA A 114 -13.05 7.29 7.46
CA ALA A 114 -12.56 6.13 8.20
C ALA A 114 -11.69 5.18 7.35
N ILE A 115 -11.91 5.15 6.04
CA ILE A 115 -11.08 4.39 5.08
C ILE A 115 -9.59 4.75 5.21
N PHE A 116 -9.25 6.00 5.57
CA PHE A 116 -7.88 6.50 5.65
C PHE A 116 -7.25 6.44 7.04
N ARG A 117 -7.92 5.84 8.02
CA ARG A 117 -7.35 5.72 9.37
C ARG A 117 -6.00 5.02 9.37
N SER A 118 -5.11 5.49 10.22
CA SER A 118 -3.79 4.90 10.46
C SER A 118 -3.91 3.67 11.39
N GLU A 119 -4.57 2.63 10.89
CA GLU A 119 -4.82 1.39 11.62
C GLU A 119 -4.65 0.18 10.71
N LEU A 120 -4.22 -0.94 11.27
CA LEU A 120 -4.23 -2.21 10.57
C LEU A 120 -5.65 -2.76 10.54
N LYS A 121 -6.18 -3.02 9.36
CA LYS A 121 -7.53 -3.59 9.17
C LYS A 121 -7.51 -5.10 8.98
N THR A 122 -6.32 -5.65 8.71
CA THR A 122 -6.10 -7.08 8.52
C THR A 122 -4.79 -7.48 9.16
N ARG A 123 -4.59 -8.78 9.37
CA ARG A 123 -3.30 -9.30 9.84
C ARG A 123 -2.25 -9.15 8.75
N TRP A 124 -1.07 -8.69 9.15
CA TRP A 124 0.11 -8.64 8.27
C TRP A 124 1.21 -9.55 8.82
N ARG A 125 1.83 -10.26 7.91
CA ARG A 125 3.04 -11.03 8.16
C ARG A 125 4.21 -10.33 7.48
N LEU A 126 5.24 -10.04 8.26
CA LEU A 126 6.44 -9.35 7.82
C LEU A 126 7.63 -10.28 7.94
N GLN A 127 8.42 -10.38 6.89
CA GLN A 127 9.65 -11.16 6.92
C GLN A 127 10.73 -10.45 6.11
N ALA A 128 11.96 -10.41 6.64
CA ALA A 128 13.10 -9.89 5.91
C ALA A 128 13.33 -10.71 4.63
N VAL A 129 13.78 -10.06 3.58
CA VAL A 129 14.15 -10.70 2.31
C VAL A 129 15.53 -10.26 1.86
N SER A 130 16.06 -10.87 0.82
CA SER A 130 17.42 -10.58 0.35
C SER A 130 17.61 -9.10 0.01
N ARG A 131 18.70 -8.51 0.47
CA ARG A 131 19.12 -7.15 0.11
C ARG A 131 19.40 -6.98 -1.40
N SER A 132 19.59 -8.08 -2.11
CA SER A 132 19.74 -8.07 -3.57
C SER A 132 18.49 -7.53 -4.28
N MET A 133 17.34 -7.51 -3.60
CA MET A 133 16.10 -6.88 -4.06
C MET A 133 16.25 -5.37 -4.32
N SER A 134 17.16 -4.69 -3.64
CA SER A 134 17.43 -3.27 -3.88
C SER A 134 18.03 -2.98 -5.27
N ASN A 135 18.49 -4.01 -5.99
CA ASN A 135 18.96 -3.87 -7.35
C ASN A 135 17.84 -4.20 -8.35
N ALA A 136 17.26 -3.17 -8.97
CA ALA A 136 16.18 -3.31 -9.95
C ALA A 136 16.54 -4.17 -11.19
N ARG A 137 17.82 -4.43 -11.44
CA ARG A 137 18.28 -5.33 -12.52
C ARG A 137 18.23 -6.81 -12.12
N ASN A 138 18.20 -7.08 -10.81
CA ASN A 138 18.06 -8.45 -10.33
C ASN A 138 16.62 -8.92 -10.54
N LYS A 139 16.45 -10.03 -11.25
CA LYS A 139 15.14 -10.65 -11.56
C LYS A 139 15.03 -12.06 -10.99
N ASN A 140 15.98 -12.48 -10.15
CA ASN A 140 15.95 -13.81 -9.56
C ASN A 140 14.81 -13.91 -8.50
N PRO A 141 13.83 -14.81 -8.68
CA PRO A 141 12.73 -14.98 -7.72
C PRO A 141 13.20 -15.33 -6.30
N SER A 142 14.36 -15.99 -6.15
CA SER A 142 14.87 -16.36 -4.83
C SER A 142 15.16 -15.17 -3.91
N MET A 143 15.26 -13.96 -4.46
CA MET A 143 15.39 -12.76 -3.63
C MET A 143 14.15 -12.45 -2.77
N MET A 144 12.99 -13.06 -3.10
CA MET A 144 11.74 -12.97 -2.35
C MET A 144 11.63 -14.02 -1.23
N GLU A 145 12.57 -14.96 -1.15
CA GLU A 145 12.59 -15.95 -0.07
C GLU A 145 12.78 -15.25 1.28
N GLY A 146 11.93 -15.61 2.24
CA GLY A 146 11.96 -15.04 3.58
C GLY A 146 13.23 -15.43 4.34
N LEU A 147 13.81 -14.49 5.04
CA LEU A 147 15.02 -14.65 5.85
C LEU A 147 14.69 -14.40 7.33
N GLY A 148 15.18 -15.29 8.20
CA GLY A 148 15.04 -15.11 9.64
C GLY A 148 13.61 -15.27 10.16
N GLU A 149 13.35 -14.62 11.28
CA GLU A 149 12.06 -14.71 11.97
C GLU A 149 10.95 -13.95 11.25
N VAL A 150 9.73 -14.42 11.43
CA VAL A 150 8.51 -13.79 10.97
C VAL A 150 7.97 -12.90 12.08
N VAL A 151 7.58 -11.68 11.73
CA VAL A 151 6.84 -10.79 12.63
C VAL A 151 5.40 -10.71 12.17
N GLU A 152 4.47 -10.95 13.08
CA GLU A 152 3.04 -10.77 12.84
C GLU A 152 2.55 -9.46 13.45
N LEU A 153 1.86 -8.66 12.65
CA LEU A 153 1.13 -7.49 13.10
C LEU A 153 -0.37 -7.74 12.97
N ARG A 154 -1.12 -7.37 13.99
CA ARG A 154 -2.57 -7.56 14.07
C ARG A 154 -3.26 -6.24 14.38
N PRO A 155 -4.55 -6.09 14.01
CA PRO A 155 -5.33 -4.89 14.36
C PRO A 155 -5.38 -4.55 15.84
N ASP A 156 -5.15 -5.54 16.70
CA ASP A 156 -5.22 -5.48 18.17
C ASP A 156 -3.85 -5.52 18.86
N GLY A 157 -2.76 -5.40 18.12
CA GLY A 157 -1.40 -5.35 18.65
C GLY A 157 -0.40 -6.31 17.98
N VAL A 158 0.88 -6.20 18.39
CA VAL A 158 1.98 -7.07 17.92
C VAL A 158 1.95 -8.37 18.67
N SER A 159 1.87 -9.50 17.95
CA SER A 159 2.18 -10.81 18.49
C SER A 159 3.48 -11.30 17.85
N SER A 160 4.54 -11.46 18.66
CA SER A 160 5.71 -12.23 18.26
C SER A 160 5.34 -13.71 18.29
N ALA A 161 5.55 -14.38 17.17
CA ALA A 161 5.47 -15.83 17.10
C ALA A 161 6.69 -16.47 17.77
#